data_8c0bbc59054ed6f4aa797b762c6e35cb
#
_entry.id   8c0bbc59054ed6f4aa797b762c6e35cb
#
_cell.length_a   1.000
_cell.length_b   1.000
_cell.length_c   1.000
_cell.angle_alpha   90.00
_cell.angle_beta   90.00
_cell.angle_gamma   90.00
#
_symmetry.space_group_name_H-M   'P 1'
#
loop_
_entity.id
_entity.type
_entity.pdbx_description
1 polymer ?
#
loop_
_entity_poly.entity_id
_entity_poly.type
_entity_poly.pdbx_seq_one_letter_code
_entity_poly.pdbx_strand_id
1 'polypeptide(L)'
;FSDGEPITIDDVIFSMYVLCDPTYDGGATLYAQPIQGMAEYRSGMSTMSKYLGELGEGSTDFSVVDEATQKAFWDAVNDGGVKFAQEIVDYMVANSGVAEGDVKSAAAGWGFDGLADDATAKDLFLAIAAKYDWNFSAMEAETAGSALSDLLPADVYATSTKAVTFGESAASITGIQKTGDYSMRVVFTEVSATAVYQLGVVIAPMHYYGEKDKYDYANNKFGFDKGDLSHVRSVTTQPMGAGPYKFVKFENGTVNFEANDSYYLGAPKIKHVNFLESQETDKLNGVVTGTIDITDPSFSSDTVDAIQQQNSNGELNGDKITVNTVDNLGYGYMGISSVAVNVGGDPGSDASKNLRKGLAT
;
A
#
# COMPACT_ATOMS: atom_id res chain seq x y z
N PHE A 1 -3.80 -1.52 -25.02
CA PHE A 1 -2.65 -1.23 -24.17
C PHE A 1 -1.49 -0.63 -24.98
N SER A 2 -0.43 -0.21 -24.31
CA SER A 2 0.72 0.47 -24.96
C SER A 2 1.56 -0.43 -25.85
N ASP A 3 1.40 -1.72 -25.80
CA ASP A 3 2.01 -2.74 -26.67
C ASP A 3 1.14 -3.11 -27.88
N GLY A 4 -0.09 -2.59 -27.95
CA GLY A 4 -1.04 -2.82 -29.03
C GLY A 4 -2.10 -3.90 -28.76
N GLU A 5 -2.00 -4.63 -27.65
CA GLU A 5 -3.05 -5.58 -27.25
C GLU A 5 -4.34 -4.84 -26.87
N PRO A 6 -5.53 -5.33 -27.29
CA PRO A 6 -6.78 -4.69 -26.98
C PRO A 6 -7.16 -4.81 -25.50
N ILE A 7 -7.87 -3.83 -24.97
CA ILE A 7 -8.47 -3.90 -23.65
C ILE A 7 -9.84 -4.60 -23.78
N THR A 8 -10.08 -5.59 -22.95
CA THR A 8 -11.35 -6.31 -22.85
C THR A 8 -11.87 -6.29 -21.41
N ILE A 9 -13.09 -6.80 -21.23
CA ILE A 9 -13.63 -6.95 -19.87
C ILE A 9 -12.82 -7.95 -19.02
N ASP A 10 -12.08 -8.84 -19.65
CA ASP A 10 -11.24 -9.82 -18.96
C ASP A 10 -10.10 -9.15 -18.21
N ASP A 11 -9.53 -8.05 -18.75
CA ASP A 11 -8.53 -7.23 -18.06
C ASP A 11 -9.13 -6.52 -16.83
N VAL A 12 -10.37 -6.06 -16.93
CA VAL A 12 -11.10 -5.43 -15.81
C VAL A 12 -11.37 -6.46 -14.71
N ILE A 13 -11.86 -7.65 -15.09
CA ILE A 13 -12.14 -8.74 -14.15
C ILE A 13 -10.84 -9.19 -13.48
N PHE A 14 -9.77 -9.40 -14.24
CA PHE A 14 -8.44 -9.71 -13.70
C PHE A 14 -8.02 -8.66 -12.66
N SER A 15 -8.09 -7.37 -13.01
CA SER A 15 -7.72 -6.27 -12.11
C SER A 15 -8.53 -6.27 -10.82
N MET A 16 -9.85 -6.50 -10.92
CA MET A 16 -10.72 -6.61 -9.75
C MET A 16 -10.33 -7.80 -8.86
N TYR A 17 -10.04 -8.97 -9.45
CA TYR A 17 -9.65 -10.15 -8.69
C TYR A 17 -8.29 -9.98 -8.01
N VAL A 18 -7.33 -9.30 -8.63
CA VAL A 18 -6.07 -8.93 -7.97
C VAL A 18 -6.33 -8.09 -6.72
N LEU A 19 -7.18 -7.05 -6.82
CA LEU A 19 -7.52 -6.19 -5.69
C LEU A 19 -8.36 -6.88 -4.61
N CYS A 20 -9.02 -7.97 -4.94
CA CYS A 20 -9.85 -8.75 -4.02
C CYS A 20 -9.18 -10.03 -3.51
N ASP A 21 -7.97 -10.34 -3.96
CA ASP A 21 -7.24 -11.52 -3.51
C ASP A 21 -6.98 -11.50 -1.99
N PRO A 22 -7.08 -12.63 -1.29
CA PRO A 22 -6.77 -12.69 0.15
C PRO A 22 -5.39 -12.17 0.52
N THR A 23 -4.41 -12.24 -0.39
CA THR A 23 -3.03 -11.78 -0.18
C THR A 23 -2.75 -10.37 -0.69
N TYR A 24 -3.79 -9.65 -1.16
CA TYR A 24 -3.62 -8.27 -1.60
C TYR A 24 -3.27 -7.36 -0.42
N ASP A 25 -2.18 -6.64 -0.54
CA ASP A 25 -1.55 -5.80 0.48
C ASP A 25 -1.43 -4.32 0.08
N GLY A 26 -2.02 -3.93 -1.05
CA GLY A 26 -2.02 -2.55 -1.50
C GLY A 26 -3.12 -1.68 -0.85
N GLY A 27 -3.12 -0.38 -1.20
CA GLY A 27 -4.02 0.61 -0.60
C GLY A 27 -5.46 0.63 -1.11
N ALA A 28 -5.82 -0.16 -2.13
CA ALA A 28 -7.20 -0.19 -2.64
C ALA A 28 -8.11 -1.00 -1.72
N THR A 29 -9.34 -0.52 -1.53
CA THR A 29 -10.32 -1.10 -0.59
C THR A 29 -11.51 -1.75 -1.26
N LEU A 30 -11.37 -2.18 -2.53
CA LEU A 30 -12.44 -2.85 -3.26
C LEU A 30 -12.94 -4.12 -2.53
N TYR A 31 -12.04 -4.87 -1.92
CA TYR A 31 -12.36 -6.07 -1.14
C TYR A 31 -13.25 -5.81 0.08
N ALA A 32 -13.31 -4.57 0.56
CA ALA A 32 -14.17 -4.18 1.69
C ALA A 32 -15.60 -3.82 1.26
N GLN A 33 -15.87 -3.77 -0.05
CA GLN A 33 -17.20 -3.46 -0.55
C GLN A 33 -18.14 -4.65 -0.40
N PRO A 34 -19.45 -4.44 -0.14
CA PRO A 34 -20.43 -5.51 0.03
C PRO A 34 -20.83 -6.13 -1.32
N ILE A 35 -19.85 -6.62 -2.08
CA ILE A 35 -20.06 -7.35 -3.33
C ILE A 35 -20.46 -8.77 -2.98
N GLN A 36 -21.50 -9.28 -3.63
CA GLN A 36 -22.02 -10.62 -3.39
C GLN A 36 -20.93 -11.69 -3.60
N GLY A 37 -20.70 -12.55 -2.61
CA GLY A 37 -19.68 -13.61 -2.65
C GLY A 37 -18.26 -13.16 -2.29
N MET A 38 -18.05 -11.89 -1.92
CA MET A 38 -16.73 -11.36 -1.53
C MET A 38 -16.21 -12.01 -0.24
N ALA A 39 -17.07 -12.09 0.77
CA ALA A 39 -16.69 -12.68 2.06
C ALA A 39 -16.33 -14.15 1.91
N GLU A 40 -17.12 -14.91 1.16
CA GLU A 40 -16.92 -16.34 0.89
C GLU A 40 -15.66 -16.57 0.04
N TYR A 41 -15.34 -15.67 -0.89
CA TYR A 41 -14.12 -15.74 -1.67
C TYR A 41 -12.88 -15.52 -0.81
N ARG A 42 -12.92 -14.59 0.13
CA ARG A 42 -11.78 -14.26 1.01
C ARG A 42 -11.70 -15.11 2.28
N SER A 43 -12.76 -15.88 2.62
CA SER A 43 -12.77 -16.72 3.80
C SER A 43 -11.87 -17.96 3.67
N GLY A 44 -11.48 -18.55 4.80
CA GLY A 44 -10.70 -19.77 4.86
C GLY A 44 -9.28 -19.70 4.29
N MET A 45 -8.80 -18.51 4.01
CA MET A 45 -7.45 -18.25 3.50
C MET A 45 -6.84 -17.01 4.18
N SER A 46 -5.53 -17.03 4.37
CA SER A 46 -4.73 -15.85 4.73
C SER A 46 -3.30 -16.04 4.21
N THR A 47 -2.45 -15.00 4.30
CA THR A 47 -1.02 -15.20 4.07
C THR A 47 -0.46 -16.23 5.04
N MET A 48 0.57 -16.98 4.63
CA MET A 48 1.21 -17.97 5.50
C MET A 48 1.81 -17.29 6.74
N SER A 49 2.39 -16.09 6.59
CA SER A 49 2.91 -15.31 7.72
C SER A 49 1.85 -15.00 8.77
N LYS A 50 0.66 -14.58 8.35
CA LYS A 50 -0.47 -14.35 9.28
C LYS A 50 -0.91 -15.65 9.93
N TYR A 51 -1.13 -16.70 9.14
CA TYR A 51 -1.56 -18.00 9.67
C TYR A 51 -0.58 -18.54 10.72
N LEU A 52 0.73 -18.52 10.42
CA LEU A 52 1.76 -18.99 11.36
C LEU A 52 1.94 -18.07 12.57
N GLY A 53 1.79 -16.76 12.37
CA GLY A 53 1.81 -15.79 13.46
C GLY A 53 0.68 -15.98 14.46
N GLU A 54 -0.54 -16.25 13.98
CA GLU A 54 -1.70 -16.57 14.82
C GLU A 54 -1.58 -17.93 15.47
N LEU A 55 -1.00 -18.92 14.78
CA LEU A 55 -0.76 -20.27 15.31
C LEU A 55 0.28 -20.26 16.45
N GLY A 56 1.26 -19.36 16.35
CA GLY A 56 2.30 -19.16 17.35
C GLY A 56 3.51 -20.09 17.20
N GLU A 57 4.65 -19.60 17.67
CA GLU A 57 5.90 -20.37 17.68
C GLU A 57 5.76 -21.61 18.58
N GLY A 58 6.31 -22.74 18.13
CA GLY A 58 6.25 -24.00 18.86
C GLY A 58 4.94 -24.76 18.73
N SER A 59 4.03 -24.32 17.87
CA SER A 59 2.83 -25.09 17.53
C SER A 59 3.20 -26.45 16.96
N THR A 60 2.38 -27.44 17.28
CA THR A 60 2.46 -28.81 16.74
C THR A 60 1.34 -29.14 15.76
N ASP A 61 0.59 -28.12 15.34
CA ASP A 61 -0.40 -28.27 14.28
C ASP A 61 0.26 -28.10 12.90
N PHE A 62 0.48 -29.22 12.23
CA PHE A 62 1.07 -29.28 10.90
C PHE A 62 0.04 -29.61 9.81
N SER A 63 -1.24 -29.43 10.09
CA SER A 63 -2.34 -29.81 9.18
C SER A 63 -2.42 -28.95 7.91
N VAL A 64 -1.98 -27.68 7.98
CA VAL A 64 -2.05 -26.72 6.88
C VAL A 64 -0.65 -26.40 6.34
N VAL A 65 0.30 -26.17 7.22
CA VAL A 65 1.71 -25.90 6.89
C VAL A 65 2.55 -26.98 7.56
N ASP A 66 3.40 -27.66 6.82
CA ASP A 66 4.25 -28.74 7.35
C ASP A 66 5.30 -28.24 8.35
N GLU A 67 5.82 -29.16 9.16
CA GLU A 67 6.78 -28.89 10.24
C GLU A 67 8.04 -28.17 9.73
N ALA A 68 8.58 -28.59 8.59
CA ALA A 68 9.81 -28.02 8.05
C ALA A 68 9.62 -26.56 7.64
N THR A 69 8.48 -26.25 7.01
CA THR A 69 8.10 -24.90 6.59
C THR A 69 7.82 -24.01 7.80
N GLN A 70 7.10 -24.52 8.82
CA GLN A 70 6.88 -23.78 10.07
C GLN A 70 8.20 -23.46 10.77
N LYS A 71 9.10 -24.45 10.83
CA LYS A 71 10.43 -24.25 11.44
C LYS A 71 11.23 -23.21 10.66
N ALA A 72 11.29 -23.28 9.33
CA ALA A 72 12.01 -22.32 8.52
C ALA A 72 11.47 -20.88 8.70
N PHE A 73 10.15 -20.73 8.79
CA PHE A 73 9.50 -19.44 9.08
C PHE A 73 9.95 -18.87 10.44
N TRP A 74 9.88 -19.67 11.51
CA TRP A 74 10.25 -19.19 12.85
C TRP A 74 11.76 -18.99 13.01
N ASP A 75 12.59 -19.81 12.36
CA ASP A 75 14.03 -19.57 12.31
C ASP A 75 14.34 -18.21 11.64
N ALA A 76 13.65 -17.89 10.53
CA ALA A 76 13.80 -16.60 9.84
C ALA A 76 13.30 -15.43 10.69
N VAL A 77 12.20 -15.57 11.41
CA VAL A 77 11.69 -14.55 12.36
C VAL A 77 12.71 -14.35 13.49
N ASN A 78 13.26 -15.42 14.03
CA ASN A 78 14.22 -15.37 15.15
C ASN A 78 15.60 -14.82 14.76
N ASP A 79 15.97 -14.84 13.49
CA ASP A 79 17.19 -14.24 12.98
C ASP A 79 16.91 -12.89 12.30
N GLY A 80 16.32 -12.89 11.11
CA GLY A 80 16.10 -11.68 10.30
C GLY A 80 15.07 -10.73 10.90
N GLY A 81 13.96 -11.26 11.43
CA GLY A 81 12.93 -10.44 12.10
C GLY A 81 13.47 -9.74 13.35
N VAL A 82 14.25 -10.46 14.16
CA VAL A 82 14.89 -9.86 15.34
C VAL A 82 15.90 -8.79 14.93
N LYS A 83 16.66 -9.00 13.86
CA LYS A 83 17.58 -7.96 13.32
C LYS A 83 16.83 -6.72 12.86
N PHE A 84 15.71 -6.89 12.15
CA PHE A 84 14.87 -5.78 11.74
C PHE A 84 14.45 -4.90 12.91
N ALA A 85 13.95 -5.49 13.98
CA ALA A 85 13.59 -4.76 15.19
C ALA A 85 14.82 -4.20 15.94
N GLN A 86 15.96 -4.90 15.93
CA GLN A 86 17.18 -4.40 16.53
C GLN A 86 17.70 -3.12 15.83
N GLU A 87 17.60 -3.03 14.50
CA GLU A 87 17.98 -1.81 13.77
C GLU A 87 17.14 -0.60 14.20
N ILE A 88 15.86 -0.78 14.56
CA ILE A 88 15.03 0.28 15.14
C ILE A 88 15.58 0.70 16.52
N VAL A 89 15.91 -0.26 17.37
CA VAL A 89 16.50 0.02 18.70
C VAL A 89 17.80 0.78 18.55
N ASP A 90 18.69 0.33 17.68
CA ASP A 90 20.00 0.94 17.43
C ASP A 90 19.85 2.38 16.89
N TYR A 91 18.88 2.61 16.00
CA TYR A 91 18.54 3.94 15.50
C TYR A 91 18.09 4.88 16.64
N MET A 92 17.23 4.39 17.54
CA MET A 92 16.73 5.19 18.66
C MET A 92 17.84 5.50 19.69
N VAL A 93 18.73 4.55 19.93
CA VAL A 93 19.93 4.78 20.77
C VAL A 93 20.81 5.87 20.15
N ALA A 94 21.07 5.80 18.84
CA ALA A 94 21.94 6.73 18.14
C ALA A 94 21.36 8.15 17.99
N ASN A 95 20.02 8.28 17.83
CA ASN A 95 19.41 9.54 17.40
C ASN A 95 18.44 10.16 18.42
N SER A 96 17.98 9.41 19.44
CA SER A 96 16.92 9.87 20.36
C SER A 96 17.32 9.82 21.83
N GLY A 97 18.59 9.51 22.13
CA GLY A 97 19.09 9.50 23.50
C GLY A 97 18.58 8.36 24.37
N VAL A 98 18.02 7.31 23.78
CA VAL A 98 17.62 6.08 24.47
C VAL A 98 18.90 5.36 24.97
N ALA A 99 18.86 4.77 26.16
CA ALA A 99 19.99 4.02 26.70
C ALA A 99 20.22 2.72 25.90
N GLU A 100 21.47 2.31 25.75
CA GLU A 100 21.83 1.04 25.13
C GLU A 100 21.13 -0.12 25.87
N GLY A 101 20.46 -1.00 25.14
CA GLY A 101 19.72 -2.15 25.66
C GLY A 101 18.32 -1.85 26.21
N ASP A 102 17.89 -0.59 26.25
CA ASP A 102 16.53 -0.22 26.66
C ASP A 102 15.55 -0.33 25.48
N VAL A 103 15.18 -1.57 25.15
CA VAL A 103 14.25 -1.88 24.05
C VAL A 103 12.88 -1.27 24.30
N LYS A 104 12.40 -1.25 25.55
CA LYS A 104 11.10 -0.67 25.90
C LYS A 104 11.02 0.82 25.53
N SER A 105 12.01 1.62 25.95
CA SER A 105 12.04 3.04 25.63
C SER A 105 12.26 3.31 24.13
N ALA A 106 13.07 2.48 23.46
CA ALA A 106 13.25 2.55 22.02
C ALA A 106 11.93 2.28 21.28
N ALA A 107 11.23 1.22 21.65
CA ALA A 107 9.93 0.85 21.09
C ALA A 107 8.88 1.96 21.30
N ALA A 108 8.76 2.48 22.51
CA ALA A 108 7.82 3.57 22.83
C ALA A 108 8.13 4.85 22.02
N GLY A 109 9.42 5.22 21.89
CA GLY A 109 9.86 6.34 21.07
C GLY A 109 9.59 6.14 19.57
N TRP A 110 9.54 4.90 19.11
CA TRP A 110 9.20 4.52 17.72
C TRP A 110 7.67 4.41 17.48
N GLY A 111 6.85 4.43 18.54
CA GLY A 111 5.40 4.35 18.46
C GLY A 111 4.80 2.98 18.82
N PHE A 112 5.56 2.16 19.56
CA PHE A 112 5.13 0.86 20.10
C PHE A 112 5.15 0.87 21.62
N ASP A 113 4.07 1.35 22.22
CA ASP A 113 3.89 1.39 23.67
C ASP A 113 3.52 0.01 24.26
N GLY A 114 3.80 -0.16 25.55
CA GLY A 114 3.27 -1.28 26.32
C GLY A 114 4.18 -2.50 26.41
N LEU A 115 5.40 -2.45 25.88
CA LEU A 115 6.38 -3.52 26.09
C LEU A 115 6.85 -3.59 27.55
N ALA A 116 7.23 -4.78 28.01
CA ALA A 116 7.75 -5.01 29.35
C ALA A 116 9.14 -4.36 29.58
N ASP A 117 9.54 -4.18 30.83
CA ASP A 117 10.85 -3.57 31.17
C ASP A 117 12.04 -4.44 30.69
N ASP A 118 11.84 -5.75 30.57
CA ASP A 118 12.83 -6.74 30.12
C ASP A 118 12.61 -7.16 28.65
N ALA A 119 11.86 -6.36 27.89
CA ALA A 119 11.55 -6.65 26.49
C ALA A 119 12.83 -6.76 25.64
N THR A 120 12.77 -7.65 24.68
CA THR A 120 13.82 -7.92 23.70
C THR A 120 13.45 -7.36 22.32
N ALA A 121 14.41 -7.32 21.41
CA ALA A 121 14.13 -6.98 20.00
C ALA A 121 13.11 -7.95 19.37
N LYS A 122 13.04 -9.20 19.82
CA LYS A 122 12.00 -10.15 19.40
C LYS A 122 10.60 -9.67 19.82
N ASP A 123 10.44 -9.18 21.05
CA ASP A 123 9.15 -8.67 21.52
C ASP A 123 8.71 -7.44 20.72
N LEU A 124 9.64 -6.57 20.34
CA LEU A 124 9.36 -5.44 19.45
C LEU A 124 8.96 -5.95 18.06
N PHE A 125 9.67 -6.93 17.48
CA PHE A 125 9.27 -7.51 16.20
C PHE A 125 7.87 -8.10 16.24
N LEU A 126 7.53 -8.84 17.29
CA LEU A 126 6.20 -9.42 17.46
C LEU A 126 5.11 -8.34 17.62
N ALA A 127 5.43 -7.23 18.29
CA ALA A 127 4.54 -6.09 18.41
C ALA A 127 4.30 -5.40 17.04
N ILE A 128 5.35 -5.26 16.23
CA ILE A 128 5.26 -4.77 14.85
C ILE A 128 4.40 -5.75 14.02
N ALA A 129 4.70 -7.04 14.07
CA ALA A 129 3.94 -8.05 13.34
C ALA A 129 2.45 -8.05 13.72
N ALA A 130 2.12 -7.92 15.00
CA ALA A 130 0.75 -7.81 15.47
C ALA A 130 0.05 -6.52 14.98
N LYS A 131 0.75 -5.39 14.98
CA LYS A 131 0.21 -4.10 14.46
C LYS A 131 -0.15 -4.17 13.00
N TYR A 132 0.65 -4.86 12.20
CA TYR A 132 0.46 -5.01 10.76
C TYR A 132 -0.19 -6.34 10.35
N ASP A 133 -0.79 -7.07 11.30
CA ASP A 133 -1.49 -8.34 11.03
C ASP A 133 -0.60 -9.35 10.27
N TRP A 134 0.70 -9.38 10.61
CA TRP A 134 1.73 -10.21 9.97
C TRP A 134 1.91 -9.96 8.47
N ASN A 135 1.46 -8.83 7.97
CA ASN A 135 1.70 -8.43 6.59
C ASN A 135 3.14 -7.90 6.44
N PHE A 136 4.04 -8.74 5.97
CA PHE A 136 5.47 -8.41 5.83
C PHE A 136 5.72 -7.18 4.95
N SER A 137 4.97 -7.02 3.86
CA SER A 137 5.09 -5.83 3.01
C SER A 137 4.69 -4.54 3.75
N ALA A 138 3.64 -4.60 4.56
CA ALA A 138 3.20 -3.45 5.34
C ALA A 138 4.16 -3.13 6.51
N MET A 139 4.82 -4.15 7.07
CA MET A 139 5.82 -3.98 8.12
C MET A 139 7.06 -3.21 7.64
N GLU A 140 7.34 -3.16 6.32
CA GLU A 140 8.41 -2.34 5.75
C GLU A 140 8.26 -0.83 6.04
N ALA A 141 7.07 -0.37 6.42
CA ALA A 141 6.85 1.00 6.89
C ALA A 141 7.66 1.36 8.15
N GLU A 142 8.09 0.35 8.91
CA GLU A 142 8.89 0.51 10.13
C GLU A 142 10.41 0.35 9.88
N THR A 143 10.86 0.29 8.64
CA THR A 143 12.28 0.12 8.28
C THR A 143 13.13 1.27 8.83
N ALA A 144 14.08 0.96 9.70
CA ALA A 144 15.06 1.90 10.22
C ALA A 144 16.43 1.82 9.50
N GLY A 145 16.74 0.66 8.94
CA GLY A 145 18.00 0.38 8.24
C GLY A 145 17.73 -0.49 7.02
N SER A 146 17.79 -1.81 7.20
CA SER A 146 17.54 -2.78 6.12
C SER A 146 16.06 -3.12 6.01
N ALA A 147 15.59 -3.36 4.79
CA ALA A 147 14.24 -3.85 4.57
C ALA A 147 14.05 -5.27 5.14
N LEU A 148 12.85 -5.60 5.64
CA LEU A 148 12.57 -6.93 6.16
C LEU A 148 12.78 -8.01 5.08
N SER A 149 12.44 -7.70 3.83
CA SER A 149 12.68 -8.56 2.65
C SER A 149 14.15 -8.85 2.38
N ASP A 150 15.07 -7.98 2.80
CA ASP A 150 16.52 -8.18 2.67
C ASP A 150 17.10 -8.99 3.85
N LEU A 151 16.45 -8.96 4.99
CA LEU A 151 16.88 -9.63 6.21
C LEU A 151 16.38 -11.08 6.34
N LEU A 152 15.24 -11.38 5.71
CA LEU A 152 14.71 -12.75 5.67
C LEU A 152 15.29 -13.53 4.48
N PRO A 153 15.47 -14.87 4.58
CA PRO A 153 15.77 -15.69 3.41
C PRO A 153 14.69 -15.48 2.32
N ALA A 154 15.12 -15.23 1.08
CA ALA A 154 14.24 -14.82 -0.02
C ALA A 154 13.12 -15.83 -0.32
N ASP A 155 13.39 -17.12 -0.19
CA ASP A 155 12.41 -18.20 -0.35
C ASP A 155 11.39 -18.23 0.79
N VAL A 156 11.83 -17.98 2.03
CA VAL A 156 10.92 -17.87 3.19
C VAL A 156 10.04 -16.63 3.05
N TYR A 157 10.61 -15.48 2.71
CA TYR A 157 9.83 -14.25 2.47
C TYR A 157 8.78 -14.47 1.39
N ALA A 158 9.18 -14.98 0.22
CA ALA A 158 8.29 -15.24 -0.91
C ALA A 158 7.17 -16.25 -0.57
N THR A 159 7.48 -17.29 0.19
CA THR A 159 6.46 -18.28 0.62
C THR A 159 5.53 -17.69 1.66
N SER A 160 6.05 -16.88 2.59
CA SER A 160 5.28 -16.26 3.67
C SER A 160 4.22 -15.27 3.17
N THR A 161 4.43 -14.66 1.99
CA THR A 161 3.48 -13.73 1.37
C THR A 161 2.37 -14.42 0.55
N LYS A 162 2.47 -15.74 0.31
CA LYS A 162 1.42 -16.52 -0.36
C LYS A 162 0.35 -16.95 0.62
N ALA A 163 -0.86 -17.20 0.10
CA ALA A 163 -1.93 -17.71 0.93
C ALA A 163 -1.76 -19.20 1.27
N VAL A 164 -2.21 -19.54 2.45
CA VAL A 164 -2.54 -20.91 2.85
C VAL A 164 -4.04 -21.05 3.03
N THR A 165 -4.57 -22.23 2.75
CA THR A 165 -6.00 -22.56 2.89
C THR A 165 -6.20 -23.40 4.13
N PHE A 166 -6.98 -22.89 5.07
CA PHE A 166 -7.27 -23.54 6.35
C PHE A 166 -8.78 -23.78 6.57
N GLY A 167 -9.62 -23.36 5.63
CA GLY A 167 -11.07 -23.48 5.68
C GLY A 167 -11.72 -23.47 4.30
N GLU A 168 -13.04 -23.46 4.27
CA GLU A 168 -13.79 -23.36 3.02
C GLU A 168 -13.62 -21.96 2.42
N SER A 169 -13.36 -21.91 1.12
CA SER A 169 -13.19 -20.68 0.35
C SER A 169 -13.86 -20.82 -1.02
N ALA A 170 -14.69 -19.85 -1.39
CA ALA A 170 -15.32 -19.85 -2.71
C ALA A 170 -14.28 -19.64 -3.83
N ALA A 171 -14.46 -20.30 -4.95
CA ALA A 171 -13.56 -20.18 -6.10
C ALA A 171 -13.70 -18.84 -6.83
N SER A 172 -14.84 -18.14 -6.67
CA SER A 172 -15.12 -16.87 -7.34
C SER A 172 -16.01 -15.95 -6.51
N ILE A 173 -16.00 -14.65 -6.88
CA ILE A 173 -16.89 -13.63 -6.32
C ILE A 173 -18.14 -13.60 -7.19
N THR A 174 -19.24 -14.18 -6.70
CA THR A 174 -20.47 -14.38 -7.49
C THR A 174 -21.10 -13.08 -7.98
N GLY A 175 -20.80 -11.96 -7.31
CA GLY A 175 -21.23 -10.62 -7.69
C GLY A 175 -20.43 -9.99 -8.84
N ILE A 176 -19.29 -10.54 -9.25
CA ILE A 176 -18.50 -10.07 -10.40
C ILE A 176 -18.85 -10.94 -11.61
N GLN A 177 -19.67 -10.42 -12.51
CA GLN A 177 -20.29 -11.20 -13.58
C GLN A 177 -19.92 -10.65 -14.97
N LYS A 178 -19.18 -11.43 -15.77
CA LYS A 178 -18.98 -11.15 -17.20
C LYS A 178 -20.31 -11.31 -17.95
N THR A 179 -20.70 -10.29 -18.71
CA THR A 179 -21.92 -10.30 -19.52
C THR A 179 -21.65 -10.21 -21.03
N GLY A 180 -20.42 -9.91 -21.40
CA GLY A 180 -19.95 -9.84 -22.79
C GLY A 180 -18.47 -9.44 -22.81
N ASP A 181 -17.88 -9.33 -24.00
CA ASP A 181 -16.45 -9.02 -24.16
C ASP A 181 -16.07 -7.62 -23.67
N TYR A 182 -17.04 -6.70 -23.57
CA TYR A 182 -16.87 -5.32 -23.14
C TYR A 182 -17.89 -4.91 -22.07
N SER A 183 -18.52 -5.87 -21.41
CA SER A 183 -19.54 -5.60 -20.42
C SER A 183 -19.51 -6.56 -19.26
N MET A 184 -19.79 -6.05 -18.08
CA MET A 184 -19.93 -6.81 -16.85
C MET A 184 -21.03 -6.23 -15.98
N ARG A 185 -21.44 -6.99 -14.99
CA ARG A 185 -22.34 -6.56 -13.94
C ARG A 185 -21.69 -6.83 -12.59
N VAL A 186 -21.76 -5.84 -11.69
CA VAL A 186 -21.36 -6.00 -10.29
C VAL A 186 -22.62 -5.98 -9.43
N VAL A 187 -22.80 -6.99 -8.60
CA VAL A 187 -23.96 -7.15 -7.71
C VAL A 187 -23.51 -6.91 -6.26
N PHE A 188 -24.15 -5.95 -5.63
CA PHE A 188 -23.96 -5.63 -4.22
C PHE A 188 -25.05 -6.28 -3.37
N THR A 189 -24.73 -6.70 -2.16
CA THR A 189 -25.70 -7.27 -1.20
C THR A 189 -26.52 -6.19 -0.50
N GLU A 190 -26.03 -4.94 -0.52
CA GLU A 190 -26.71 -3.78 0.05
C GLU A 190 -26.35 -2.52 -0.76
N VAL A 191 -27.11 -1.44 -0.56
CA VAL A 191 -26.84 -0.16 -1.19
C VAL A 191 -25.61 0.49 -0.56
N SER A 192 -24.60 0.75 -1.37
CA SER A 192 -23.39 1.48 -0.96
C SER A 192 -23.33 2.81 -1.71
N ALA A 193 -23.34 3.92 -0.98
CA ALA A 193 -23.27 5.27 -1.57
C ALA A 193 -21.94 5.54 -2.30
N THR A 194 -20.88 4.85 -1.92
CA THR A 194 -19.52 5.01 -2.48
C THR A 194 -19.18 3.97 -3.54
N ALA A 195 -20.07 3.01 -3.83
CA ALA A 195 -19.81 1.89 -4.73
C ALA A 195 -19.27 2.30 -6.10
N VAL A 196 -19.87 3.32 -6.72
CA VAL A 196 -19.45 3.82 -8.05
C VAL A 196 -17.98 4.28 -8.04
N TYR A 197 -17.54 4.93 -6.98
CA TYR A 197 -16.15 5.38 -6.86
C TYR A 197 -15.19 4.21 -6.63
N GLN A 198 -15.61 3.21 -5.84
CA GLN A 198 -14.81 2.02 -5.57
C GLN A 198 -14.68 1.08 -6.78
N LEU A 199 -15.62 1.15 -7.73
CA LEU A 199 -15.55 0.41 -8.99
C LEU A 199 -14.63 1.09 -10.03
N GLY A 200 -14.12 2.29 -9.76
CA GLY A 200 -13.12 2.98 -10.58
C GLY A 200 -11.73 2.34 -10.44
N VAL A 201 -11.62 1.04 -10.76
CA VAL A 201 -10.35 0.30 -10.68
C VAL A 201 -9.41 0.66 -11.82
N VAL A 202 -8.12 0.67 -11.55
CA VAL A 202 -7.10 0.79 -12.61
C VAL A 202 -7.07 -0.52 -13.39
N ILE A 203 -7.20 -0.43 -14.71
CA ILE A 203 -7.21 -1.60 -15.59
C ILE A 203 -5.78 -1.99 -15.93
N ALA A 204 -5.34 -3.13 -15.41
CA ALA A 204 -4.04 -3.72 -15.67
C ALA A 204 -4.13 -4.74 -16.83
N PRO A 205 -3.20 -4.74 -17.81
CA PRO A 205 -3.20 -5.76 -18.86
C PRO A 205 -2.91 -7.14 -18.27
N MET A 206 -3.90 -8.04 -18.39
CA MET A 206 -3.82 -9.40 -17.84
C MET A 206 -2.66 -10.19 -18.45
N HIS A 207 -2.35 -9.97 -19.73
CA HIS A 207 -1.25 -10.66 -20.41
C HIS A 207 0.15 -10.27 -19.94
N TYR A 208 0.25 -9.17 -19.17
CA TYR A 208 1.50 -8.65 -18.60
C TYR A 208 1.59 -8.86 -17.08
N TYR A 209 0.53 -8.46 -16.35
CA TYR A 209 0.50 -8.60 -14.89
C TYR A 209 0.00 -9.96 -14.41
N GLY A 210 -0.67 -10.72 -15.28
CA GLY A 210 -1.13 -12.08 -15.02
C GLY A 210 -0.50 -13.09 -15.97
N GLU A 211 -1.08 -14.28 -15.98
CA GLU A 211 -0.67 -15.40 -16.82
C GLU A 211 -1.88 -15.80 -17.68
N LYS A 212 -1.77 -15.57 -19.00
CA LYS A 212 -2.88 -15.76 -19.95
C LYS A 212 -3.42 -17.20 -19.98
N ASP A 213 -2.58 -18.18 -19.76
CA ASP A 213 -2.91 -19.61 -19.66
C ASP A 213 -3.62 -19.97 -18.35
N LYS A 214 -3.54 -19.10 -17.32
CA LYS A 214 -4.30 -19.21 -16.07
C LYS A 214 -5.64 -18.46 -16.12
N TYR A 215 -6.05 -17.91 -17.25
CA TYR A 215 -7.34 -17.24 -17.38
C TYR A 215 -8.37 -18.16 -18.06
N ASP A 216 -9.43 -18.47 -17.33
CA ASP A 216 -10.62 -19.18 -17.81
C ASP A 216 -11.80 -18.79 -16.92
N TYR A 217 -12.53 -17.76 -17.32
CA TYR A 217 -13.65 -17.23 -16.55
C TYR A 217 -14.71 -18.31 -16.22
N ALA A 218 -14.99 -19.22 -17.18
CA ALA A 218 -16.01 -20.26 -17.01
C ALA A 218 -15.61 -21.28 -15.92
N ASN A 219 -14.30 -21.47 -15.70
CA ASN A 219 -13.75 -22.36 -14.69
C ASN A 219 -13.19 -21.63 -13.46
N ASN A 220 -13.61 -20.36 -13.23
CA ASN A 220 -13.21 -19.53 -12.09
C ASN A 220 -11.68 -19.34 -11.99
N LYS A 221 -11.03 -19.15 -13.13
CA LYS A 221 -9.61 -18.80 -13.21
C LYS A 221 -9.48 -17.38 -13.75
N PHE A 222 -8.71 -16.54 -13.06
CA PHE A 222 -8.70 -15.09 -13.30
C PHE A 222 -7.31 -14.55 -13.65
N GLY A 223 -6.43 -15.37 -14.25
CA GLY A 223 -5.11 -14.96 -14.74
C GLY A 223 -3.99 -15.11 -13.71
N PHE A 224 -4.26 -15.70 -12.55
CA PHE A 224 -3.28 -16.06 -11.51
C PHE A 224 -3.86 -17.12 -10.58
N ASP A 225 -3.01 -17.76 -9.81
CA ASP A 225 -3.46 -18.70 -8.77
C ASP A 225 -3.96 -17.91 -7.56
N LYS A 226 -5.19 -18.13 -7.13
CA LYS A 226 -5.77 -17.45 -5.97
C LYS A 226 -4.87 -17.61 -4.74
N GLY A 227 -4.53 -16.48 -4.12
CA GLY A 227 -3.61 -16.44 -2.99
C GLY A 227 -2.13 -16.39 -3.38
N ASP A 228 -1.80 -16.20 -4.66
CA ASP A 228 -0.44 -15.99 -5.13
C ASP A 228 -0.35 -14.81 -6.10
N LEU A 229 -0.03 -13.63 -5.59
CA LEU A 229 0.22 -12.42 -6.37
C LEU A 229 1.71 -12.19 -6.68
N SER A 230 2.57 -13.20 -6.53
CA SER A 230 4.02 -13.05 -6.71
C SER A 230 4.41 -12.55 -8.10
N HIS A 231 3.76 -13.06 -9.16
CA HIS A 231 3.99 -12.57 -10.52
C HIS A 231 3.56 -11.11 -10.67
N VAL A 232 2.36 -10.75 -10.21
CA VAL A 232 1.87 -9.36 -10.24
C VAL A 232 2.90 -8.43 -9.59
N ARG A 233 3.37 -8.76 -8.37
CA ARG A 233 4.36 -7.96 -7.64
C ARG A 233 5.68 -7.83 -8.39
N SER A 234 6.13 -8.88 -9.05
CA SER A 234 7.43 -8.90 -9.75
C SER A 234 7.52 -7.91 -10.91
N VAL A 235 6.40 -7.50 -11.49
CA VAL A 235 6.35 -6.60 -12.65
C VAL A 235 5.85 -5.19 -12.33
N THR A 236 5.45 -4.90 -11.08
CA THR A 236 4.92 -3.59 -10.69
C THR A 236 5.93 -2.45 -10.81
N THR A 237 7.24 -2.73 -10.73
CA THR A 237 8.31 -1.74 -10.91
C THR A 237 8.56 -1.37 -12.37
N GLN A 238 7.93 -2.07 -13.31
CA GLN A 238 8.00 -1.81 -14.75
C GLN A 238 6.57 -1.69 -15.31
N PRO A 239 5.80 -0.65 -14.94
CA PRO A 239 4.38 -0.60 -15.20
C PRO A 239 4.05 -0.50 -16.71
N MET A 240 3.04 -1.26 -17.11
CA MET A 240 2.41 -1.19 -18.43
C MET A 240 0.95 -0.76 -18.28
N GLY A 241 0.48 0.12 -19.16
CA GLY A 241 -0.90 0.61 -19.15
C GLY A 241 -1.39 0.98 -20.54
N ALA A 242 -2.50 1.70 -20.61
CA ALA A 242 -3.12 2.18 -21.85
C ALA A 242 -3.11 3.72 -21.95
N GLY A 243 -2.31 4.37 -21.14
CA GLY A 243 -2.22 5.83 -21.06
C GLY A 243 -1.49 6.49 -22.24
N PRO A 244 -1.45 7.83 -22.25
CA PRO A 244 -0.76 8.59 -23.29
C PRO A 244 0.76 8.44 -23.28
N TYR A 245 1.33 7.92 -22.17
CA TYR A 245 2.76 7.73 -22.02
C TYR A 245 3.09 6.31 -21.58
N LYS A 246 4.24 5.80 -22.04
CA LYS A 246 4.82 4.50 -21.68
C LYS A 246 5.95 4.73 -20.68
N PHE A 247 6.01 3.90 -19.65
CA PHE A 247 7.15 3.86 -18.73
C PHE A 247 8.40 3.38 -19.49
N VAL A 248 9.52 4.07 -19.26
CA VAL A 248 10.82 3.70 -19.83
C VAL A 248 11.72 3.13 -18.75
N LYS A 249 11.96 3.93 -17.69
CA LYS A 249 12.81 3.53 -16.56
C LYS A 249 12.62 4.44 -15.35
N PHE A 250 13.04 3.93 -14.19
CA PHE A 250 13.29 4.72 -12.99
C PHE A 250 14.79 4.70 -12.71
N GLU A 251 15.41 5.87 -12.57
CA GLU A 251 16.84 6.00 -12.33
C GLU A 251 17.13 7.34 -11.62
N ASN A 252 17.92 7.28 -10.55
CA ASN A 252 18.36 8.46 -9.79
C ASN A 252 17.21 9.40 -9.38
N GLY A 253 16.13 8.84 -8.79
CA GLY A 253 14.97 9.62 -8.36
C GLY A 253 14.11 10.17 -9.50
N THR A 254 14.33 9.73 -10.74
CA THR A 254 13.59 10.17 -11.92
C THR A 254 12.86 9.02 -12.59
N VAL A 255 11.55 9.16 -12.77
CA VAL A 255 10.75 8.26 -13.62
C VAL A 255 10.67 8.86 -15.02
N ASN A 256 11.11 8.10 -16.02
CA ASN A 256 11.15 8.53 -17.42
C ASN A 256 10.02 7.87 -18.20
N PHE A 257 9.31 8.67 -18.97
CA PHE A 257 8.24 8.25 -19.86
C PHE A 257 8.47 8.72 -21.28
N GLU A 258 7.99 7.94 -22.26
CA GLU A 258 7.89 8.33 -23.67
C GLU A 258 6.44 8.33 -24.14
N ALA A 259 6.14 9.12 -25.19
CA ALA A 259 4.82 9.19 -25.76
C ALA A 259 4.37 7.83 -26.32
N ASN A 260 3.12 7.47 -26.03
CA ASN A 260 2.45 6.35 -26.66
C ASN A 260 1.80 6.81 -27.97
N ASP A 261 2.47 6.55 -29.09
CA ASP A 261 1.96 6.96 -30.42
C ASP A 261 0.67 6.22 -30.80
N SER A 262 0.35 5.10 -30.15
CA SER A 262 -0.89 4.32 -30.33
C SER A 262 -1.98 4.69 -29.33
N TYR A 263 -1.85 5.79 -28.59
CA TYR A 263 -2.86 6.21 -27.62
C TYR A 263 -4.20 6.49 -28.31
N TYR A 264 -5.30 5.96 -27.77
CA TYR A 264 -6.63 5.98 -28.43
C TYR A 264 -7.21 7.37 -28.69
N LEU A 265 -6.76 8.42 -27.95
CA LEU A 265 -7.12 9.81 -28.20
C LEU A 265 -6.10 10.56 -29.08
N GLY A 266 -5.15 9.84 -29.66
CA GLY A 266 -4.08 10.38 -30.51
C GLY A 266 -2.75 10.57 -29.75
N ALA A 267 -1.65 10.54 -30.51
CA ALA A 267 -0.31 10.65 -29.96
C ALA A 267 -0.10 11.98 -29.20
N PRO A 268 0.52 11.97 -28.01
CA PRO A 268 0.85 13.18 -27.28
C PRO A 268 1.80 14.09 -28.10
N LYS A 269 1.64 15.40 -27.95
CA LYS A 269 2.54 16.38 -28.58
C LYS A 269 3.93 16.40 -27.91
N ILE A 270 3.97 16.28 -26.60
CA ILE A 270 5.19 16.18 -25.81
C ILE A 270 5.67 14.75 -25.89
N LYS A 271 6.92 14.53 -26.34
CA LYS A 271 7.43 13.17 -26.60
C LYS A 271 8.04 12.50 -25.38
N HIS A 272 8.57 13.27 -24.44
CA HIS A 272 9.18 12.75 -23.22
C HIS A 272 8.63 13.50 -22.02
N VAL A 273 8.32 12.78 -20.96
CA VAL A 273 7.90 13.31 -19.66
C VAL A 273 8.73 12.64 -18.58
N ASN A 274 9.29 13.46 -17.70
CA ASN A 274 10.08 13.00 -16.58
C ASN A 274 9.42 13.47 -15.29
N PHE A 275 9.18 12.55 -14.34
CA PHE A 275 8.80 12.87 -12.99
C PHE A 275 10.03 12.80 -12.09
N LEU A 276 10.37 13.93 -11.47
CA LEU A 276 11.52 14.04 -10.58
C LEU A 276 11.04 14.04 -9.13
N GLU A 277 11.72 13.28 -8.30
CA GLU A 277 11.59 13.41 -6.85
C GLU A 277 12.12 14.78 -6.42
N SER A 278 11.33 15.53 -5.65
CA SER A 278 11.67 16.88 -5.21
C SER A 278 11.17 17.13 -3.79
N GLN A 279 11.99 17.77 -2.98
CA GLN A 279 11.57 18.24 -1.66
C GLN A 279 10.62 19.44 -1.82
N GLU A 280 9.68 19.60 -0.88
CA GLU A 280 8.69 20.69 -0.91
C GLU A 280 9.35 22.07 -1.04
N THR A 281 10.47 22.30 -0.33
CA THR A 281 11.26 23.55 -0.35
C THR A 281 11.85 23.89 -1.71
N ASP A 282 12.05 22.90 -2.58
CA ASP A 282 12.73 23.05 -3.86
C ASP A 282 11.76 23.23 -5.04
N LYS A 283 10.50 22.85 -4.85
CA LYS A 283 9.47 22.82 -5.89
C LYS A 283 9.31 24.14 -6.61
N LEU A 284 9.05 25.22 -5.87
CA LEU A 284 8.86 26.55 -6.46
C LEU A 284 10.14 27.07 -7.13
N ASN A 285 11.29 26.89 -6.47
CA ASN A 285 12.57 27.32 -7.03
C ASN A 285 12.93 26.59 -8.33
N GLY A 286 12.57 25.31 -8.43
CA GLY A 286 12.75 24.53 -9.65
C GLY A 286 12.04 25.12 -10.87
N VAL A 287 10.80 25.60 -10.71
CA VAL A 287 10.06 26.28 -11.77
C VAL A 287 10.66 27.66 -12.06
N VAL A 288 11.01 28.44 -11.04
CA VAL A 288 11.63 29.77 -11.20
C VAL A 288 12.94 29.72 -11.98
N THR A 289 13.75 28.68 -11.74
CA THR A 289 15.05 28.49 -12.43
C THR A 289 14.92 27.76 -13.77
N GLY A 290 13.74 27.21 -14.10
CA GLY A 290 13.51 26.46 -15.33
C GLY A 290 14.12 25.04 -15.31
N THR A 291 14.44 24.51 -14.15
CA THR A 291 14.89 23.10 -13.99
C THR A 291 13.71 22.14 -13.92
N ILE A 292 12.52 22.64 -13.60
CA ILE A 292 11.24 21.96 -13.56
C ILE A 292 10.24 22.79 -14.36
N ASP A 293 9.45 22.15 -15.22
CA ASP A 293 8.44 22.82 -16.03
C ASP A 293 7.09 22.95 -15.29
N ILE A 294 6.74 21.94 -14.47
CA ILE A 294 5.45 21.86 -13.73
C ILE A 294 5.73 21.29 -12.35
N THR A 295 5.12 21.88 -11.33
CA THR A 295 5.18 21.38 -9.94
C THR A 295 3.88 21.62 -9.20
N ASP A 296 3.70 20.96 -8.05
CA ASP A 296 2.54 21.02 -7.16
C ASP A 296 2.93 21.41 -5.73
N PRO A 297 3.41 22.62 -5.48
CA PRO A 297 3.79 23.04 -4.15
C PRO A 297 2.55 23.10 -3.23
N SER A 298 2.79 22.93 -1.91
CA SER A 298 1.75 23.14 -0.91
C SER A 298 1.17 24.55 -1.02
N PHE A 299 -0.15 24.65 -1.13
CA PHE A 299 -0.83 25.93 -1.30
C PHE A 299 -1.02 26.61 0.07
N SER A 300 -0.14 27.57 0.37
CA SER A 300 -0.13 28.39 1.60
C SER A 300 -0.06 29.86 1.27
N SER A 301 -0.31 30.74 2.24
CA SER A 301 -0.12 32.18 2.07
C SER A 301 1.31 32.52 1.60
N ASP A 302 2.31 31.88 2.22
CA ASP A 302 3.72 32.10 1.90
C ASP A 302 4.06 31.68 0.46
N THR A 303 3.49 30.57 -0.01
CA THR A 303 3.65 30.09 -1.39
C THR A 303 2.99 31.07 -2.37
N VAL A 304 1.79 31.55 -2.06
CA VAL A 304 1.08 32.55 -2.87
C VAL A 304 1.91 33.83 -2.98
N ASP A 305 2.38 34.36 -1.86
CA ASP A 305 3.21 35.60 -1.84
C ASP A 305 4.52 35.41 -2.62
N ALA A 306 5.16 34.24 -2.46
CA ALA A 306 6.40 33.94 -3.18
C ALA A 306 6.18 33.85 -4.70
N ILE A 307 5.07 33.26 -5.16
CA ILE A 307 4.72 33.23 -6.60
C ILE A 307 4.44 34.64 -7.14
N GLN A 308 3.67 35.45 -6.41
CA GLN A 308 3.33 36.81 -6.80
C GLN A 308 4.60 37.68 -6.93
N GLN A 309 5.59 37.49 -6.06
CA GLN A 309 6.89 38.20 -6.13
C GLN A 309 7.73 37.82 -7.36
N GLN A 310 7.54 36.63 -7.94
CA GLN A 310 8.26 36.22 -9.15
C GLN A 310 7.66 36.82 -10.42
N ASN A 311 6.38 37.07 -10.46
CA ASN A 311 5.70 37.66 -11.61
C ASN A 311 5.77 39.20 -11.61
N SER A 312 6.08 39.78 -12.75
CA SER A 312 6.26 41.24 -12.85
C SER A 312 4.98 42.04 -12.57
N ASN A 313 3.81 41.41 -12.73
CA ASN A 313 2.51 42.01 -12.43
C ASN A 313 2.06 41.82 -10.96
N GLY A 314 2.78 41.04 -10.15
CA GLY A 314 2.45 40.81 -8.77
C GLY A 314 1.24 39.86 -8.58
N GLU A 315 0.85 39.11 -9.61
CA GLU A 315 -0.30 38.22 -9.60
C GLU A 315 0.15 36.72 -9.65
N LEU A 316 -0.77 35.79 -9.33
CA LEU A 316 -0.51 34.34 -9.43
C LEU A 316 -0.25 33.89 -10.87
N ASN A 317 -0.81 34.60 -11.85
CA ASN A 317 -0.63 34.33 -13.27
C ASN A 317 0.10 35.48 -13.92
N GLY A 318 1.33 35.24 -14.37
CA GLY A 318 2.17 36.28 -14.94
C GLY A 318 3.14 35.78 -16.00
N ASP A 319 4.19 36.53 -16.18
CA ASP A 319 5.20 36.32 -17.22
C ASP A 319 6.19 35.20 -16.93
N LYS A 320 6.33 34.78 -15.66
CA LYS A 320 7.24 33.71 -15.25
C LYS A 320 6.51 32.47 -14.78
N ILE A 321 5.44 32.63 -14.00
CA ILE A 321 4.70 31.54 -13.39
C ILE A 321 3.22 31.69 -13.74
N THR A 322 2.60 30.59 -14.13
CA THR A 322 1.15 30.45 -14.28
C THR A 322 0.64 29.38 -13.32
N VAL A 323 -0.37 29.70 -12.53
CA VAL A 323 -0.96 28.81 -11.53
C VAL A 323 -2.34 28.38 -11.99
N ASN A 324 -2.60 27.07 -12.02
CA ASN A 324 -3.93 26.52 -12.14
C ASN A 324 -4.40 26.07 -10.76
N THR A 325 -5.45 26.69 -10.24
CA THR A 325 -6.08 26.29 -8.98
C THR A 325 -7.31 25.45 -9.27
N VAL A 326 -7.53 24.43 -8.44
CA VAL A 326 -8.71 23.57 -8.49
C VAL A 326 -9.35 23.58 -7.11
N ASP A 327 -10.67 23.73 -7.07
CA ASP A 327 -11.41 23.63 -5.81
C ASP A 327 -11.20 22.24 -5.20
N ASN A 328 -10.76 22.22 -3.95
CA ASN A 328 -10.58 20.99 -3.21
C ASN A 328 -11.84 20.72 -2.36
N LEU A 329 -12.52 19.61 -2.63
CA LEU A 329 -13.64 19.12 -1.82
C LEU A 329 -13.19 18.27 -0.62
N GLY A 330 -11.88 18.22 -0.37
CA GLY A 330 -11.29 17.53 0.77
C GLY A 330 -11.53 18.26 2.09
N TYR A 331 -11.39 17.53 3.18
CA TYR A 331 -11.35 18.07 4.53
C TYR A 331 -10.25 17.37 5.34
N GLY A 332 -9.64 18.13 6.26
CA GLY A 332 -8.76 17.56 7.27
C GLY A 332 -9.55 17.23 8.52
N TYR A 333 -9.14 16.20 9.24
CA TYR A 333 -9.72 15.87 10.53
C TYR A 333 -8.64 15.47 11.53
N MET A 334 -8.95 15.68 12.81
CA MET A 334 -8.17 15.19 13.94
C MET A 334 -8.95 14.08 14.62
N GLY A 335 -8.44 12.84 14.51
CA GLY A 335 -9.00 11.70 15.24
C GLY A 335 -8.45 11.67 16.66
N ILE A 336 -9.33 11.71 17.67
CA ILE A 336 -8.94 11.59 19.08
C ILE A 336 -9.43 10.24 19.58
N SER A 337 -8.50 9.34 19.90
CA SER A 337 -8.84 8.04 20.49
C SER A 337 -9.53 8.21 21.84
N SER A 338 -10.77 7.76 21.94
CA SER A 338 -11.53 7.84 23.18
C SER A 338 -11.02 6.89 24.27
N VAL A 339 -10.20 5.90 23.91
CA VAL A 339 -9.61 4.92 24.83
C VAL A 339 -8.20 5.33 25.21
N ALA A 340 -7.34 5.65 24.24
CA ALA A 340 -5.94 5.97 24.47
C ALA A 340 -5.73 7.35 25.12
N VAL A 341 -6.53 8.37 24.75
CA VAL A 341 -6.45 9.71 25.33
C VAL A 341 -7.31 9.76 26.61
N ASN A 342 -6.72 9.39 27.74
CA ASN A 342 -7.38 9.30 29.03
C ASN A 342 -6.52 9.85 30.19
N VAL A 343 -7.14 10.08 31.33
CA VAL A 343 -6.50 10.47 32.59
C VAL A 343 -6.69 9.36 33.60
N GLY A 344 -5.58 8.87 34.15
CA GLY A 344 -5.60 7.85 35.22
C GLY A 344 -6.14 6.47 34.77
N GLY A 345 -6.10 6.17 33.47
CA GLY A 345 -6.54 4.87 32.92
C GLY A 345 -8.05 4.70 32.81
N ASP A 346 -8.86 5.73 33.13
CA ASP A 346 -10.32 5.69 32.99
C ASP A 346 -10.80 6.62 31.84
N PRO A 347 -11.04 6.06 30.64
CA PRO A 347 -11.54 6.82 29.49
C PRO A 347 -12.93 7.45 29.72
N GLY A 348 -13.74 6.89 30.63
CA GLY A 348 -15.08 7.31 30.94
C GLY A 348 -15.15 8.48 31.93
N SER A 349 -14.06 8.79 32.64
CA SER A 349 -14.03 9.86 33.65
C SER A 349 -14.26 11.25 33.04
N ASP A 350 -14.74 12.18 33.85
CA ASP A 350 -14.91 13.57 33.43
C ASP A 350 -13.57 14.25 33.11
N ALA A 351 -12.49 13.87 33.82
CA ALA A 351 -11.14 14.34 33.51
C ALA A 351 -10.69 13.93 32.11
N SER A 352 -10.90 12.66 31.73
CA SER A 352 -10.59 12.16 30.38
C SER A 352 -11.42 12.82 29.29
N LYS A 353 -12.72 12.99 29.52
CA LYS A 353 -13.61 13.71 28.60
C LYS A 353 -13.20 15.17 28.42
N ASN A 354 -12.80 15.84 29.50
CA ASN A 354 -12.35 17.22 29.45
C ASN A 354 -10.99 17.35 28.75
N LEU A 355 -10.07 16.40 28.94
CA LEU A 355 -8.83 16.37 28.20
C LEU A 355 -9.10 16.29 26.68
N ARG A 356 -9.93 15.33 26.23
CA ARG A 356 -10.29 15.21 24.81
C ARG A 356 -11.00 16.43 24.25
N LYS A 357 -11.87 17.08 25.05
CA LYS A 357 -12.51 18.35 24.66
C LYS A 357 -11.46 19.45 24.48
N GLY A 358 -10.52 19.56 25.42
CA GLY A 358 -9.47 20.57 25.37
C GLY A 358 -8.51 20.38 24.15
N LEU A 359 -8.35 19.15 23.67
CA LEU A 359 -7.60 18.89 22.43
C LEU A 359 -8.39 19.25 21.16
N ALA A 360 -9.71 19.31 21.24
CA ALA A 360 -10.60 19.62 20.12
C ALA A 360 -10.97 21.09 20.00
N THR A 361 -10.60 21.93 20.99
CA THR A 361 -10.81 23.38 21.03
C THR A 361 -9.54 24.15 20.72
#